data_14e38707ab4bb5271e0a5896683acafe
#
_entry.id   14e38707ab4bb5271e0a5896683acafe
#
_cell.length_a   1.000
_cell.length_b   1.000
_cell.length_c   1.000
_cell.angle_alpha   90.00
_cell.angle_beta   90.00
_cell.angle_gamma   90.00
#
_symmetry.space_group_name_H-M   'P 1'
#
loop_
_entity.id
_entity.type
_entity.pdbx_description
1 polymer ?
#
loop_
_entity_poly.entity_id
_entity_poly.type
_entity_poly.pdbx_seq_one_letter_code
_entity_poly.pdbx_strand_id
1 'polypeptide(L)'
;MYGVLSLRSHRVPSFGAFYRFLPAWLRRTAAAALMLGTIGALGAILTVMAEDPGVRVPVIMYHAVMDDASRLGKYVISPEELESDFKWLSENGYTAVVSEDLINYTESGAALPEKPILLTFDDGYYNKYLYAYPTVKRYGMKFVLSPIAKY
;
A
#
# COMPACT_ATOMS: atom_id res chain seq x y z
N MET A 1 0.95 -5.00 -17.50
CA MET A 1 1.55 -6.02 -16.60
C MET A 1 1.06 -5.71 -15.19
N TYR A 2 0.42 -6.68 -14.52
CA TYR A 2 -0.15 -6.48 -13.19
C TYR A 2 0.77 -7.09 -12.14
N GLY A 3 1.01 -6.35 -11.06
CA GLY A 3 1.75 -6.82 -9.90
C GLY A 3 0.99 -6.51 -8.61
N VAL A 4 1.33 -7.19 -7.52
CA VAL A 4 0.83 -6.91 -6.18
C VAL A 4 2.01 -6.65 -5.27
N LEU A 5 2.07 -5.46 -4.69
CA LEU A 5 3.02 -5.11 -3.66
C LEU A 5 2.41 -5.40 -2.30
N SER A 6 3.06 -6.24 -1.49
CA SER A 6 2.67 -6.50 -0.09
C SER A 6 3.57 -5.68 0.83
N LEU A 7 2.99 -4.73 1.55
CA LEU A 7 3.69 -3.85 2.48
C LEU A 7 3.33 -4.22 3.92
N ARG A 8 4.34 -4.35 4.78
CA ARG A 8 4.17 -4.48 6.24
C ARG A 8 4.61 -3.18 6.91
N SER A 9 3.79 -2.65 7.80
CA SER A 9 4.21 -1.56 8.67
C SER A 9 5.04 -2.14 9.83
N HIS A 10 6.21 -1.57 10.08
CA HIS A 10 6.98 -1.86 11.27
C HIS A 10 6.49 -0.97 12.41
N ARG A 11 5.42 -1.39 13.09
CA ARG A 11 5.12 -0.79 14.41
C ARG A 11 6.19 -1.23 15.38
N VAL A 12 7.08 -0.31 15.75
CA VAL A 12 7.97 -0.51 16.90
C VAL A 12 7.11 -0.50 18.16
N PRO A 13 7.00 -1.60 18.90
CA PRO A 13 6.21 -1.61 20.13
C PRO A 13 6.90 -0.73 21.17
N SER A 14 6.29 0.42 21.50
CA SER A 14 6.74 1.33 22.58
C SER A 14 6.63 0.75 23.99
N PHE A 15 6.14 -0.48 24.13
CA PHE A 15 5.92 -1.14 25.41
C PHE A 15 7.18 -1.64 26.12
N GLY A 16 8.31 -1.79 25.40
CA GLY A 16 9.55 -2.33 25.98
C GLY A 16 10.30 -1.36 26.91
N ALA A 17 10.04 -0.06 26.81
CA ALA A 17 10.75 0.94 27.61
C ALA A 17 10.25 1.02 29.07
N PHE A 18 8.98 0.72 29.32
CA PHE A 18 8.40 0.85 30.66
C PHE A 18 8.86 -0.26 31.65
N TYR A 19 9.18 -1.45 31.15
CA TYR A 19 9.59 -2.58 31.96
C TYR A 19 10.99 -2.43 32.60
N ARG A 20 11.84 -1.54 32.07
CA ARG A 20 13.21 -1.33 32.62
C ARG A 20 13.26 -0.50 33.88
N PHE A 21 12.22 0.27 34.18
CA PHE A 21 12.20 1.18 35.33
C PHE A 21 11.48 0.63 36.57
N LEU A 22 10.95 -0.58 36.51
CA LEU A 22 10.33 -1.20 37.67
C LEU A 22 11.39 -1.80 38.60
N PRO A 23 11.34 -1.52 39.93
CA PRO A 23 12.26 -2.10 40.89
C PRO A 23 12.16 -3.63 40.91
N ALA A 24 13.29 -4.28 41.23
CA ALA A 24 13.46 -5.75 41.10
C ALA A 24 12.42 -6.57 41.85
N TRP A 25 11.89 -6.06 42.98
CA TRP A 25 10.85 -6.72 43.76
C TRP A 25 9.48 -6.72 43.03
N LEU A 26 9.16 -5.66 42.29
CA LEU A 26 7.92 -5.59 41.49
C LEU A 26 7.96 -6.58 40.31
N ARG A 27 9.15 -6.82 39.75
CA ARG A 27 9.32 -7.83 38.67
C ARG A 27 9.13 -9.26 39.20
N ARG A 28 9.53 -9.51 40.46
CA ARG A 28 9.37 -10.84 41.09
C ARG A 28 7.94 -11.11 41.53
N THR A 29 7.21 -10.11 42.03
CA THR A 29 5.79 -10.26 42.37
C THR A 29 4.90 -10.37 41.13
N ALA A 30 5.21 -9.68 40.06
CA ALA A 30 4.49 -9.84 38.80
C ALA A 30 4.70 -11.24 38.18
N ALA A 31 5.91 -11.78 38.28
CA ALA A 31 6.21 -13.14 37.82
C ALA A 31 5.50 -14.22 38.68
N ALA A 32 5.40 -14.02 40.01
CA ALA A 32 4.71 -14.95 40.90
C ALA A 32 3.18 -14.88 40.74
N ALA A 33 2.61 -13.71 40.49
CA ALA A 33 1.17 -13.56 40.21
C ALA A 33 0.77 -14.17 38.86
N LEU A 34 1.68 -14.17 37.90
CA LEU A 34 1.48 -14.86 36.61
C LEU A 34 1.49 -16.38 36.72
N MET A 35 2.19 -16.94 37.74
CA MET A 35 2.26 -18.39 37.90
C MET A 35 1.07 -18.98 38.68
N LEU A 36 0.35 -18.20 39.46
CA LEU A 36 -0.80 -18.67 40.25
C LEU A 36 -2.16 -18.48 39.52
N GLY A 37 -2.19 -17.69 38.44
CA GLY A 37 -3.39 -17.47 37.60
C GLY A 37 -3.57 -18.45 36.46
N THR A 38 -2.62 -19.36 36.20
CA THR A 38 -2.55 -20.13 34.96
C THR A 38 -3.35 -21.43 34.91
N ILE A 39 -4.04 -21.82 35.97
CA ILE A 39 -4.88 -23.05 35.92
C ILE A 39 -6.35 -22.76 35.59
N GLY A 40 -6.78 -21.49 35.63
CA GLY A 40 -8.17 -21.12 35.36
C GLY A 40 -8.43 -20.38 34.04
N ALA A 41 -7.42 -19.97 33.32
CA ALA A 41 -7.57 -19.09 32.15
C ALA A 41 -6.80 -19.57 30.90
N LEU A 42 -6.57 -20.88 30.79
CA LEU A 42 -5.92 -21.48 29.61
C LEU A 42 -6.82 -21.46 28.35
N GLY A 43 -7.97 -20.77 28.43
CA GLY A 43 -8.92 -20.65 27.30
C GLY A 43 -8.98 -19.29 26.61
N ALA A 44 -8.29 -18.25 27.10
CA ALA A 44 -8.60 -16.88 26.63
C ALA A 44 -7.42 -16.01 26.21
N ILE A 45 -6.17 -16.48 26.20
CA ILE A 45 -5.06 -15.72 25.64
C ILE A 45 -4.24 -16.60 24.70
N LEU A 46 -4.90 -17.17 23.72
CA LEU A 46 -4.39 -17.14 22.37
C LEU A 46 -4.76 -15.73 21.84
N THR A 47 -4.07 -14.71 22.30
CA THR A 47 -3.75 -13.63 21.39
C THR A 47 -2.91 -14.32 20.31
N VAL A 48 -3.62 -14.90 19.35
CA VAL A 48 -3.10 -15.03 18.01
C VAL A 48 -2.50 -13.67 17.76
N MET A 49 -1.19 -13.57 17.77
CA MET A 49 -0.50 -12.56 17.03
C MET A 49 -0.92 -12.87 15.61
N ALA A 50 -2.11 -12.37 15.23
CA ALA A 50 -2.49 -12.29 13.85
C ALA A 50 -1.35 -11.47 13.28
N GLU A 51 -0.43 -12.15 12.60
CA GLU A 51 0.54 -11.45 11.79
C GLU A 51 -0.31 -10.49 10.97
N ASP A 52 -0.09 -9.20 11.13
CA ASP A 52 -0.76 -8.20 10.32
C ASP A 52 -0.50 -8.66 8.88
N PRO A 53 -1.51 -9.11 8.13
CA PRO A 53 -1.28 -9.68 6.80
C PRO A 53 -0.65 -8.66 5.86
N GLY A 54 -0.42 -7.44 6.37
CA GLY A 54 0.03 -6.30 5.61
C GLY A 54 -1.04 -5.84 4.62
N VAL A 55 -0.91 -4.63 4.14
CA VAL A 55 -1.79 -4.12 3.09
C VAL A 55 -1.27 -4.59 1.72
N ARG A 56 -2.16 -5.19 0.92
CA ARG A 56 -1.85 -5.54 -0.47
C ARG A 56 -2.21 -4.35 -1.35
N VAL A 57 -1.21 -3.83 -2.06
CA VAL A 57 -1.38 -2.72 -3.00
C VAL A 57 -1.19 -3.27 -4.42
N PRO A 58 -2.28 -3.40 -5.20
CA PRO A 58 -2.14 -3.71 -6.63
C PRO A 58 -1.34 -2.63 -7.35
N VAL A 59 -0.55 -3.04 -8.32
CA VAL A 59 0.22 -2.13 -9.17
C VAL A 59 -0.20 -2.33 -10.61
N ILE A 60 -0.67 -1.28 -11.25
CA ILE A 60 -0.94 -1.25 -12.69
C ILE A 60 0.10 -0.37 -13.36
N MET A 61 0.78 -0.94 -14.36
CA MET A 61 1.83 -0.26 -15.10
C MET A 61 1.38 -0.01 -16.53
N TYR A 62 1.35 1.24 -16.92
CA TYR A 62 1.08 1.71 -18.29
C TYR A 62 2.36 2.20 -18.95
N HIS A 63 2.49 1.98 -20.26
CA HIS A 63 3.60 2.50 -21.04
C HIS A 63 3.15 3.63 -21.97
N ALA A 64 2.52 3.32 -23.09
CA ALA A 64 2.07 4.32 -24.04
C ALA A 64 0.55 4.34 -24.17
N VAL A 65 0.01 5.54 -24.38
CA VAL A 65 -1.40 5.75 -24.72
C VAL A 65 -1.45 6.45 -26.07
N MET A 66 -2.07 5.85 -27.07
CA MET A 66 -2.09 6.37 -28.44
C MET A 66 -3.47 6.19 -29.06
N ASP A 67 -3.90 7.23 -29.78
CA ASP A 67 -5.12 7.22 -30.59
C ASP A 67 -4.78 6.80 -32.04
N ASP A 68 -4.11 5.67 -32.18
CA ASP A 68 -3.74 5.06 -33.46
C ASP A 68 -3.91 3.55 -33.36
N ALA A 69 -5.01 3.04 -33.90
CA ALA A 69 -5.35 1.62 -33.81
C ALA A 69 -4.27 0.68 -34.37
N SER A 70 -3.44 1.14 -35.31
CA SER A 70 -2.36 0.33 -35.89
C SER A 70 -1.19 0.12 -34.92
N ARG A 71 -1.10 0.90 -33.85
CA ARG A 71 -0.02 0.86 -32.86
C ARG A 71 -0.43 0.22 -31.54
N LEU A 72 -1.70 -0.12 -31.38
CA LEU A 72 -2.20 -0.75 -30.16
C LEU A 72 -1.61 -2.15 -29.97
N GLY A 73 -1.34 -2.52 -28.73
CA GLY A 73 -0.76 -3.82 -28.40
C GLY A 73 -0.34 -3.91 -26.94
N LYS A 74 0.53 -4.85 -26.63
CA LYS A 74 0.90 -5.21 -25.25
C LYS A 74 1.33 -4.01 -24.36
N TYR A 75 1.94 -3.00 -24.95
CA TYR A 75 2.49 -1.84 -24.23
C TYR A 75 1.87 -0.50 -24.68
N VAL A 76 0.90 -0.57 -25.58
CA VAL A 76 0.23 0.62 -26.11
C VAL A 76 -1.26 0.38 -26.04
N ILE A 77 -1.96 1.19 -25.26
CA ILE A 77 -3.42 1.16 -25.13
C ILE A 77 -4.05 2.40 -25.75
N SER A 78 -5.34 2.32 -26.05
CA SER A 78 -6.08 3.49 -26.52
C SER A 78 -6.47 4.42 -25.37
N PRO A 79 -6.80 5.71 -25.65
CA PRO A 79 -7.39 6.60 -24.66
C PRO A 79 -8.69 6.06 -24.06
N GLU A 80 -9.51 5.35 -24.86
CA GLU A 80 -10.78 4.76 -24.43
C GLU A 80 -10.56 3.61 -23.46
N GLU A 81 -9.56 2.75 -23.72
CA GLU A 81 -9.19 1.68 -22.78
C GLU A 81 -8.70 2.27 -21.46
N LEU A 82 -7.85 3.29 -21.50
CA LEU A 82 -7.40 4.00 -20.31
C LEU A 82 -8.58 4.59 -19.52
N GLU A 83 -9.52 5.26 -20.22
CA GLU A 83 -10.72 5.84 -19.60
C GLU A 83 -11.58 4.76 -18.94
N SER A 84 -11.74 3.61 -19.61
CA SER A 84 -12.48 2.46 -19.08
C SER A 84 -11.86 1.91 -17.81
N ASP A 85 -10.54 1.76 -17.78
CA ASP A 85 -9.80 1.30 -16.59
C ASP A 85 -10.00 2.24 -15.40
N PHE A 86 -9.82 3.54 -15.61
CA PHE A 86 -9.97 4.53 -14.54
C PHE A 86 -11.41 4.65 -14.04
N LYS A 87 -12.38 4.54 -14.95
CA LYS A 87 -13.78 4.49 -14.59
C LYS A 87 -14.06 3.29 -13.70
N TRP A 88 -13.60 2.10 -14.10
CA TRP A 88 -13.79 0.88 -13.34
C TRP A 88 -13.15 0.98 -11.95
N LEU A 89 -11.92 1.47 -11.86
CA LEU A 89 -11.23 1.66 -10.59
C LEU A 89 -12.00 2.59 -9.65
N SER A 90 -12.49 3.71 -10.18
CA SER A 90 -13.30 4.67 -9.43
C SER A 90 -14.61 4.08 -8.93
N GLU A 91 -15.35 3.39 -9.82
CA GLU A 91 -16.63 2.76 -9.48
C GLU A 91 -16.49 1.62 -8.47
N ASN A 92 -15.32 0.98 -8.41
CA ASN A 92 -15.01 -0.08 -7.44
C ASN A 92 -14.33 0.42 -6.16
N GLY A 93 -14.24 1.74 -5.97
CA GLY A 93 -13.76 2.38 -4.74
C GLY A 93 -12.26 2.30 -4.54
N TYR A 94 -11.47 2.10 -5.60
CA TYR A 94 -10.02 2.18 -5.50
C TYR A 94 -9.54 3.62 -5.34
N THR A 95 -8.56 3.81 -4.48
CA THR A 95 -7.90 5.10 -4.27
C THR A 95 -6.44 5.00 -4.68
N ALA A 96 -6.06 5.82 -5.65
CA ALA A 96 -4.67 5.83 -6.12
C ALA A 96 -3.73 6.43 -5.06
N VAL A 97 -2.67 5.70 -4.77
CA VAL A 97 -1.58 6.11 -3.87
C VAL A 97 -0.29 6.32 -4.68
N VAL A 98 0.62 7.13 -4.14
CA VAL A 98 1.93 7.38 -4.71
C VAL A 98 3.04 6.81 -3.83
N SER A 99 4.27 6.83 -4.31
CA SER A 99 5.41 6.26 -3.58
C SER A 99 5.58 6.85 -2.17
N GLU A 100 5.31 8.14 -1.99
CA GLU A 100 5.37 8.81 -0.69
C GLU A 100 4.35 8.22 0.31
N ASP A 101 3.13 7.93 -0.13
CA ASP A 101 2.10 7.31 0.72
C ASP A 101 2.56 5.94 1.20
N LEU A 102 3.23 5.16 0.33
CA LEU A 102 3.76 3.84 0.66
C LEU A 102 4.95 3.91 1.63
N ILE A 103 5.84 4.89 1.44
CA ILE A 103 6.97 5.14 2.34
C ILE A 103 6.43 5.53 3.72
N ASN A 104 5.50 6.46 3.78
CA ASN A 104 4.89 6.90 5.04
C ASN A 104 4.18 5.73 5.77
N TYR A 105 3.51 4.85 5.03
CA TYR A 105 2.93 3.64 5.61
C TYR A 105 3.98 2.74 6.24
N THR A 106 5.10 2.48 5.54
CA THR A 106 6.14 1.56 6.01
C THR A 106 7.00 2.14 7.14
N GLU A 107 7.31 3.43 7.09
CA GLU A 107 8.22 4.07 8.06
C GLU A 107 7.50 4.62 9.29
N SER A 108 6.34 5.23 9.12
CA SER A 108 5.61 5.92 10.19
C SER A 108 4.30 5.23 10.60
N GLY A 109 3.85 4.22 9.85
CA GLY A 109 2.56 3.57 10.08
C GLY A 109 1.36 4.44 9.68
N ALA A 110 1.57 5.42 8.79
CA ALA A 110 0.47 6.22 8.24
C ALA A 110 -0.55 5.30 7.55
N ALA A 111 -1.84 5.55 7.77
CA ALA A 111 -2.87 4.70 7.20
C ALA A 111 -2.96 4.87 5.68
N LEU A 112 -3.06 3.76 4.96
CA LEU A 112 -3.46 3.76 3.56
C LEU A 112 -4.99 3.73 3.43
N PRO A 113 -5.57 4.16 2.29
CA PRO A 113 -6.99 4.01 2.03
C PRO A 113 -7.39 2.52 2.02
N GLU A 114 -8.68 2.24 2.14
CA GLU A 114 -9.20 0.86 2.24
C GLU A 114 -8.86 0.00 1.02
N LYS A 115 -8.93 0.59 -0.18
CA LYS A 115 -8.57 -0.07 -1.44
C LYS A 115 -7.46 0.72 -2.16
N PRO A 116 -6.22 0.64 -1.68
CA PRO A 116 -5.12 1.36 -2.30
C PRO A 116 -4.71 0.71 -3.62
N ILE A 117 -4.34 1.51 -4.60
CA ILE A 117 -3.77 1.07 -5.87
C ILE A 117 -2.63 1.99 -6.28
N LEU A 118 -1.54 1.43 -6.77
CA LEU A 118 -0.44 2.19 -7.35
C LEU A 118 -0.55 2.14 -8.87
N LEU A 119 -0.67 3.32 -9.47
CA LEU A 119 -0.70 3.50 -10.93
C LEU A 119 0.64 4.07 -11.37
N THR A 120 1.31 3.41 -12.31
CA THR A 120 2.59 3.87 -12.85
C THR A 120 2.52 4.08 -14.34
N PHE A 121 3.19 5.11 -14.82
CA PHE A 121 3.39 5.37 -16.24
C PHE A 121 4.87 5.44 -16.52
N ASP A 122 5.36 4.53 -17.36
CA ASP A 122 6.77 4.41 -17.67
C ASP A 122 7.19 5.27 -18.89
N ASP A 123 8.49 5.38 -19.09
CA ASP A 123 9.19 6.05 -20.20
C ASP A 123 9.07 7.58 -20.27
N GLY A 124 8.02 8.21 -19.73
CA GLY A 124 7.88 9.66 -19.73
C GLY A 124 7.51 10.29 -21.11
N TYR A 125 6.98 9.52 -22.05
CA TYR A 125 6.54 10.05 -23.35
C TYR A 125 5.46 11.13 -23.20
N TYR A 126 5.45 12.09 -24.13
CA TYR A 126 4.52 13.21 -24.16
C TYR A 126 3.02 12.79 -24.21
N ASN A 127 2.73 11.61 -24.72
CA ASN A 127 1.37 11.06 -24.73
C ASN A 127 0.74 10.90 -23.35
N LYS A 128 1.54 10.80 -22.26
CA LYS A 128 1.01 10.82 -20.89
C LYS A 128 0.39 12.18 -20.56
N TYR A 129 1.00 13.26 -21.04
CA TYR A 129 0.44 14.59 -20.84
C TYR A 129 -0.85 14.79 -21.67
N LEU A 130 -0.90 14.25 -22.90
CA LEU A 130 -2.06 14.39 -23.77
C LEU A 130 -3.27 13.57 -23.31
N TYR A 131 -3.06 12.33 -22.88
CA TYR A 131 -4.14 11.37 -22.63
C TYR A 131 -4.24 10.96 -21.17
N ALA A 132 -3.14 10.61 -20.51
CA ALA A 132 -3.18 10.09 -19.16
C ALA A 132 -3.52 11.18 -18.13
N TYR A 133 -2.86 12.33 -18.19
CA TYR A 133 -3.07 13.40 -17.22
C TYR A 133 -4.52 13.92 -17.16
N PRO A 134 -5.21 14.21 -18.29
CA PRO A 134 -6.61 14.61 -18.26
C PRO A 134 -7.53 13.55 -17.67
N THR A 135 -7.31 12.27 -18.01
CA THR A 135 -8.09 11.13 -17.49
C THR A 135 -7.90 10.99 -16.00
N VAL A 136 -6.66 10.92 -15.53
CA VAL A 136 -6.33 10.84 -14.09
C VAL A 136 -6.98 11.97 -13.29
N LYS A 137 -6.87 13.20 -13.81
CA LYS A 137 -7.47 14.39 -13.17
C LYS A 137 -9.00 14.30 -13.10
N ARG A 138 -9.66 13.78 -14.14
CA ARG A 138 -11.12 13.59 -14.19
C ARG A 138 -11.62 12.67 -13.08
N TYR A 139 -10.89 11.61 -12.79
CA TYR A 139 -11.24 10.64 -11.74
C TYR A 139 -10.64 10.98 -10.36
N GLY A 140 -9.98 12.15 -10.22
CA GLY A 140 -9.38 12.57 -8.94
C GLY A 140 -8.28 11.63 -8.44
N MET A 141 -7.66 10.87 -9.35
CA MET A 141 -6.61 9.91 -9.01
C MET A 141 -5.22 10.54 -9.12
N LYS A 142 -4.21 9.80 -8.68
CA LYS A 142 -2.79 10.14 -8.78
C LYS A 142 -2.07 9.03 -9.54
N PHE A 143 -0.86 9.30 -10.02
CA PHE A 143 0.03 8.28 -10.59
C PHE A 143 1.49 8.62 -10.35
N VAL A 144 2.34 7.63 -10.46
CA VAL A 144 3.80 7.78 -10.46
C VAL A 144 4.29 7.77 -11.91
N LEU A 145 5.07 8.75 -12.28
CA LEU A 145 5.73 8.80 -13.56
C LEU A 145 7.19 8.34 -13.41
N SER A 146 7.60 7.36 -14.21
CA SER A 146 8.96 6.82 -14.26
C SER A 146 9.63 7.19 -15.59
N PRO A 147 10.13 8.42 -15.76
CA PRO A 147 10.71 8.85 -17.02
C PRO A 147 12.10 8.27 -17.23
N ILE A 148 12.48 8.03 -18.47
CA ILE A 148 13.86 7.71 -18.85
C ILE A 148 14.68 8.98 -18.75
N ALA A 149 15.66 9.01 -17.84
CA ALA A 149 16.42 10.21 -17.54
C ALA A 149 17.52 10.52 -18.57
N LYS A 150 18.01 9.52 -19.31
CA LYS A 150 19.10 9.69 -20.30
C LYS A 150 19.11 8.55 -21.31
N TYR A 151 19.29 8.89 -22.57
CA TYR A 151 19.68 7.99 -23.67
C TYR A 151 21.15 8.18 -23.99
#